data_7695e098cc88fab713d1374b838de409
#
_entry.id   7695e098cc88fab713d1374b838de409
#
_cell.length_a   1.000
_cell.length_b   1.000
_cell.length_c   1.000
_cell.angle_alpha   90.00
_cell.angle_beta   90.00
_cell.angle_gamma   90.00
#
_symmetry.space_group_name_H-M   'P 1'
#
loop_
_entity.id
_entity.type
_entity.pdbx_description
1 polymer ?
#
loop_
_entity_poly.entity_id
_entity_poly.type
_entity_poly.pdbx_seq_one_letter_code
_entity_poly.pdbx_strand_id
1 'polypeptide(L)'
;MVDNIKVLVIPDVHGREFWREPVKEVLEKTDARIVFLGDYLDCYPYEFSANENYKEHAIGNFNEIINLKKENKNRVNLLLGNHKENIAF
;
A
#
# COMPACT_ATOMS: atom_id res chain seq x y z
N MET A 1 -21.87 7.29 4.05
CA MET A 1 -21.98 6.31 5.13
C MET A 1 -20.88 5.31 4.99
N VAL A 2 -20.04 5.22 5.99
CA VAL A 2 -18.87 4.32 5.91
C VAL A 2 -19.29 2.86 5.89
N ASP A 3 -20.40 2.51 6.49
CA ASP A 3 -20.90 1.15 6.50
C ASP A 3 -21.32 0.64 5.12
N ASN A 4 -21.41 1.53 4.13
CA ASN A 4 -21.71 1.14 2.75
C ASN A 4 -20.47 0.96 1.91
N ILE A 5 -19.29 1.22 2.44
CA ILE A 5 -18.04 1.02 1.72
C ILE A 5 -17.78 -0.48 1.64
N LYS A 6 -17.56 -0.99 0.44
CA LYS A 6 -17.27 -2.41 0.22
C LYS A 6 -15.84 -2.67 -0.15
N VAL A 7 -15.19 -1.74 -0.81
CA VAL A 7 -13.80 -1.86 -1.24
C VAL A 7 -13.12 -0.51 -1.13
N LEU A 8 -11.96 -0.48 -0.52
CA LEU A 8 -11.06 0.67 -0.57
C LEU A 8 -9.95 0.34 -1.54
N VAL A 9 -9.79 1.14 -2.57
CA VAL A 9 -8.75 0.95 -3.57
C VAL A 9 -7.63 1.94 -3.30
N ILE A 10 -6.41 1.42 -3.15
CA ILE A 10 -5.21 2.23 -2.98
C ILE A 10 -4.49 2.27 -4.33
N PRO A 11 -4.38 3.43 -4.97
CA PRO A 11 -3.68 3.52 -6.25
C PRO A 11 -2.18 3.34 -6.09
N ASP A 12 -1.43 3.55 -7.16
CA ASP A 12 0.01 3.31 -7.20
C ASP A 12 0.73 3.93 -6.01
N VAL A 13 1.46 3.10 -5.28
CA VAL A 13 2.08 3.52 -4.02
C VAL A 13 3.36 4.30 -4.23
N HIS A 14 4.26 3.81 -5.08
CA HIS A 14 5.55 4.46 -5.38
C HIS A 14 6.32 4.89 -4.12
N GLY A 15 6.29 4.07 -3.09
CA GLY A 15 6.98 4.36 -1.83
C GLY A 15 6.31 5.39 -0.95
N ARG A 16 5.15 5.89 -1.32
CA ARG A 16 4.44 6.93 -0.57
C ARG A 16 3.67 6.33 0.60
N GLU A 17 3.29 7.19 1.53
CA GLU A 17 2.62 6.76 2.76
C GLU A 17 1.16 7.19 2.86
N PHE A 18 0.58 7.73 1.79
CA PHE A 18 -0.78 8.25 1.80
C PHE A 18 -1.83 7.19 2.17
N TRP A 19 -1.48 5.91 2.01
CA TRP A 19 -2.40 4.80 2.26
C TRP A 19 -2.66 4.55 3.75
N ARG A 20 -1.77 5.01 4.63
CA ARG A 20 -1.81 4.62 6.05
C ARG A 20 -3.11 5.00 6.75
N GLU A 21 -3.49 6.27 6.67
CA GLU A 21 -4.67 6.73 7.39
C GLU A 21 -5.98 6.13 6.84
N PRO A 22 -6.25 6.17 5.53
CA PRO A 22 -7.48 5.58 5.04
C PRO A 22 -7.57 4.08 5.30
N VAL A 23 -6.47 3.34 5.19
CA VAL A 23 -6.47 1.92 5.47
C VAL A 23 -6.79 1.65 6.94
N LYS A 24 -6.14 2.38 7.84
CA LYS A 24 -6.40 2.23 9.27
C LYS A 24 -7.86 2.48 9.59
N GLU A 25 -8.41 3.56 9.04
CA GLU A 25 -9.80 3.91 9.30
C GLU A 25 -10.76 2.82 8.79
N VAL A 26 -10.53 2.32 7.59
CA VAL A 26 -11.37 1.28 7.01
C VAL A 26 -11.29 -0.02 7.81
N LEU A 27 -10.09 -0.40 8.23
CA LEU A 27 -9.93 -1.62 9.02
C LEU A 27 -10.62 -1.54 10.37
N GLU A 28 -10.61 -0.36 10.99
CA GLU A 28 -11.18 -0.18 12.32
C GLU A 28 -12.69 0.02 12.31
N LYS A 29 -13.20 0.65 11.26
CA LYS A 29 -14.61 1.11 11.27
C LYS A 29 -15.52 0.38 10.31
N THR A 30 -14.99 -0.43 9.40
CA THR A 30 -15.80 -1.12 8.39
C THR A 30 -15.32 -2.55 8.20
N ASP A 31 -16.10 -3.31 7.43
CA ASP A 31 -15.72 -4.66 7.01
C ASP A 31 -15.24 -4.68 5.56
N ALA A 32 -14.94 -3.53 4.99
CA ALA A 32 -14.57 -3.42 3.60
C ALA A 32 -13.24 -4.14 3.30
N ARG A 33 -13.11 -4.57 2.06
CA ARG A 33 -11.84 -5.09 1.55
C ARG A 33 -10.95 -3.94 1.13
N ILE A 34 -9.65 -4.19 1.13
CA ILE A 34 -8.65 -3.21 0.74
C ILE A 34 -7.85 -3.80 -0.40
N VAL A 35 -7.70 -3.05 -1.49
CA VAL A 35 -6.96 -3.50 -2.66
C VAL A 35 -5.88 -2.48 -2.98
N PHE A 36 -4.63 -2.93 -2.96
CA PHE A 36 -3.51 -2.11 -3.42
C PHE A 36 -3.26 -2.43 -4.89
N LEU A 37 -3.21 -1.42 -5.73
CA LEU A 37 -3.07 -1.62 -7.18
C LEU A 37 -1.65 -1.97 -7.63
N GLY A 38 -0.65 -1.69 -6.79
CA GLY A 38 0.72 -2.05 -7.11
C GLY A 38 1.67 -0.88 -7.15
N ASP A 39 2.75 -1.04 -7.93
CA ASP A 39 3.81 -0.04 -8.08
C ASP A 39 4.36 0.40 -6.72
N TYR A 40 4.75 -0.59 -5.91
CA TYR A 40 5.17 -0.35 -4.54
C TYR A 40 6.55 0.27 -4.42
N LEU A 41 7.47 -0.16 -5.25
CA LEU A 41 8.89 0.12 -5.11
C LEU A 41 9.43 1.18 -6.06
N ASP A 42 8.68 1.54 -7.08
CA ASP A 42 9.11 2.47 -8.11
C ASP A 42 8.90 3.92 -7.64
N CYS A 43 9.86 4.43 -6.89
CA CYS A 43 9.78 5.76 -6.32
C CYS A 43 10.24 6.83 -7.31
N TYR A 44 9.77 8.04 -7.11
CA TYR A 44 10.25 9.22 -7.83
C TYR A 44 11.26 9.94 -6.93
N PRO A 45 12.56 9.90 -7.26
CA PRO A 45 13.58 10.46 -6.38
C PRO A 45 13.38 11.94 -6.03
N TYR A 46 12.75 12.70 -6.90
CA TYR A 46 12.53 14.12 -6.66
C TYR A 46 11.54 14.39 -5.50
N GLU A 47 10.84 13.36 -5.06
CA GLU A 47 9.92 13.49 -3.94
C GLU A 47 10.63 13.40 -2.58
N PHE A 48 11.94 13.13 -2.59
CA PHE A 48 12.72 12.93 -1.38
C PHE A 48 13.87 13.91 -1.32
N SER A 49 14.32 14.22 -0.13
CA SER A 49 15.48 15.09 0.02
C SER A 49 16.74 14.38 -0.47
N ALA A 50 17.79 15.18 -0.78
CA ALA A 50 19.03 14.63 -1.28
C ALA A 50 19.71 13.67 -0.29
N ASN A 51 19.40 13.81 0.99
CA ASN A 51 20.00 12.98 2.04
C ASN A 51 19.21 11.73 2.36
N GLU A 52 18.04 11.56 1.77
CA GLU A 52 17.21 10.41 2.04
C GLU A 52 17.54 9.27 1.10
N ASN A 53 17.54 8.06 1.64
CA ASN A 53 17.66 6.87 0.83
C ASN A 53 16.25 6.41 0.45
N TYR A 54 15.75 6.92 -0.68
CA TYR A 54 14.39 6.64 -1.10
C TYR A 54 14.15 5.15 -1.39
N LYS A 55 15.19 4.42 -1.78
CA LYS A 55 15.05 2.98 -2.05
C LYS A 55 14.79 2.21 -0.76
N GLU A 56 15.54 2.53 0.29
CA GLU A 56 15.30 1.89 1.59
C GLU A 56 13.95 2.29 2.16
N HIS A 57 13.57 3.53 1.97
CA HIS A 57 12.25 4.01 2.40
C HIS A 57 11.14 3.22 1.71
N ALA A 58 11.26 3.03 0.40
CA ALA A 58 10.26 2.28 -0.36
C ALA A 58 10.18 0.83 0.09
N ILE A 59 11.32 0.20 0.35
CA ILE A 59 11.36 -1.18 0.82
C ILE A 59 10.71 -1.29 2.19
N GLY A 60 11.02 -0.38 3.10
CA GLY A 60 10.41 -0.36 4.42
C GLY A 60 8.89 -0.18 4.34
N ASN A 61 8.45 0.74 3.50
CA ASN A 61 7.04 0.98 3.28
C ASN A 61 6.33 -0.25 2.72
N PHE A 62 6.95 -0.91 1.75
CA PHE A 62 6.41 -2.13 1.17
C PHE A 62 6.34 -3.26 2.20
N ASN A 63 7.36 -3.38 3.06
CA ASN A 63 7.34 -4.38 4.12
C ASN A 63 6.16 -4.16 5.08
N GLU A 64 5.81 -2.92 5.36
CA GLU A 64 4.66 -2.63 6.18
C GLU A 64 3.36 -3.06 5.49
N ILE A 65 3.27 -2.86 4.18
CA ILE A 65 2.11 -3.30 3.42
C ILE A 65 2.02 -4.83 3.42
N ILE A 66 3.15 -5.52 3.30
CA ILE A 66 3.17 -6.98 3.37
C ILE A 66 2.71 -7.46 4.74
N ASN A 67 3.17 -6.80 5.81
CA ASN A 67 2.73 -7.16 7.16
C ASN A 67 1.23 -6.92 7.33
N LEU A 68 0.73 -5.84 6.78
CA LEU A 68 -0.70 -5.57 6.78
C LEU A 68 -1.47 -6.70 6.11
N LYS A 69 -0.97 -7.20 4.98
CA LYS A 69 -1.56 -8.34 4.29
C LYS A 69 -1.55 -9.58 5.16
N LYS A 70 -0.44 -9.86 5.83
CA LYS A 70 -0.33 -11.04 6.69
C LYS A 70 -1.31 -10.99 7.85
N GLU A 71 -1.53 -9.81 8.40
CA GLU A 71 -2.44 -9.63 9.54
C GLU A 71 -3.91 -9.62 9.13
N ASN A 72 -4.18 -9.36 7.86
CA ASN A 72 -5.55 -9.19 7.36
C ASN A 72 -5.75 -9.95 6.06
N LYS A 73 -5.38 -11.23 6.03
CA LYS A 73 -5.33 -12.02 4.80
C LYS A 73 -6.61 -12.01 3.98
N ASN A 74 -7.74 -12.02 4.65
CA ASN A 74 -9.03 -12.12 3.97
C ASN A 74 -9.58 -10.76 3.53
N ARG A 75 -8.95 -9.68 3.94
CA ARG A 75 -9.44 -8.34 3.66
C ARG A 75 -8.52 -7.52 2.77
N VAL A 76 -7.24 -7.86 2.72
CA VAL A 76 -6.24 -7.08 1.99
C VAL A 76 -5.75 -7.88 0.80
N ASN A 77 -5.83 -7.30 -0.38
CA ASN A 77 -5.32 -7.88 -1.62
C ASN A 77 -4.24 -6.98 -2.20
N LEU A 78 -3.13 -7.59 -2.61
CA LEU A 78 -2.01 -6.87 -3.20
C LEU A 78 -1.88 -7.28 -4.66
N LEU A 79 -1.99 -6.30 -5.55
CA LEU A 79 -1.80 -6.53 -6.98
C LEU A 79 -0.39 -6.10 -7.36
N LEU A 80 0.13 -6.62 -8.49
CA LEU A 80 1.50 -6.35 -8.89
C LEU A 80 1.70 -5.00 -9.56
N GLY A 81 0.75 -4.42 -10.16
CA GLY A 81 0.90 -3.15 -10.84
C GLY A 81 1.53 -3.30 -12.21
N ASN A 82 1.82 -2.17 -12.86
CA ASN A 82 2.23 -2.14 -14.26
C ASN A 82 3.72 -2.30 -14.48
N HIS A 83 4.54 -2.18 -13.46
CA HIS A 83 6.00 -2.17 -13.57
C HIS A 83 6.60 -3.53 -13.29
N LYS A 84 6.01 -4.59 -13.68
CA LYS A 84 6.55 -5.95 -13.61
C LYS A 84 7.41 -6.21 -12.38
N GLU A 85 6.90 -5.84 -11.24
CA GLU A 85 7.56 -6.16 -9.99
C GLU A 85 7.45 -7.67 -9.80
N ASN A 86 8.55 -8.37 -9.91
CA ASN A 86 8.55 -9.83 -9.84
C ASN A 86 8.46 -10.29 -8.40
N ILE A 87 7.37 -9.99 -7.77
CA ILE A 87 7.16 -10.30 -6.37
C ILE A 87 5.97 -11.26 -6.26
N ALA A 88 6.20 -12.38 -5.60
CA ALA A 88 5.15 -13.37 -5.38
C ALA A 88 4.49 -13.13 -4.03
N PHE A 89 3.21 -13.18 -4.02
CA PHE A 89 2.44 -13.01 -2.78
C PHE A 89 1.64 -14.26 -2.49
#